data_2751208d4d14c97cac67466063f70336
#
_entry.id   2751208d4d14c97cac67466063f70336
#
_cell.length_a   1.000
_cell.length_b   1.000
_cell.length_c   1.000
_cell.angle_alpha   90.00
_cell.angle_beta   90.00
_cell.angle_gamma   90.00
#
_symmetry.space_group_name_H-M   'P 1'
#
loop_
_entity.id
_entity.type
_entity.pdbx_description
1 polymer ?
#
loop_
_entity_poly.entity_id
_entity_poly.type
_entity_poly.pdbx_seq_one_letter_code
_entity_poly.pdbx_strand_id
1 'polypeptide(L)'
;MLTFGTAGLRGPVAPGPDGMNVTTVTRATAGLADWLIARGHAGAPVVVGRDARNGSEEFAAATREVLAARGFDVIALPDPAPTPVTAFATRVHGAAAGVMITASHNPPRDNGYKVYLGDPPCPGAQLVGPADREIEAAIAATEPAEIPRRPVAPDRRARAARADYLARICARFEDAVARPLRIALTPLHGVGGDLAVEALARCGFSDVHVVGEQFAPDPDFPTVAFPNPEEPGATDLLLALADDVDADLAVALDPDADRCAVGIRDGDRWRMLTGDETGALLGTWVLDAVAESAVPHGDRPVVASSIVSGTLLHAAALRRGADARRTLTGFKWLVRAGEPLVYAYEEALGHCVDPAAVRDKDGISAAVAAAFLASSWIGRGGLAAALGALHAENGVHVTAPRSLRLDDPSEIAAIMAGLRTAPPAALAGIPVTAADYAERTDGLRTDGVELTGRRPDGVALRVFARPSGTEPKLKYYGQLSAPVADGSVSTVHHELSQLLDDVLAELPAGSRGEEIRR
;
A
#
# COMPACT_ATOMS: atom_id res chain seq x y z
N MET A 1 15.40 -14.77 -16.96
CA MET A 1 15.23 -15.32 -15.58
C MET A 1 14.59 -14.25 -14.74
N LEU A 2 13.55 -14.60 -13.98
CA LEU A 2 12.97 -13.66 -13.01
C LEU A 2 14.05 -13.17 -12.05
N THR A 3 14.11 -11.86 -11.87
CA THR A 3 15.09 -11.19 -11.00
C THR A 3 14.49 -11.01 -9.61
N PHE A 4 15.24 -11.38 -8.58
CA PHE A 4 14.85 -11.13 -7.20
C PHE A 4 15.23 -9.70 -6.81
N GLY A 5 14.25 -8.90 -6.49
CA GLY A 5 14.45 -7.50 -6.13
C GLY A 5 13.86 -7.15 -4.77
N THR A 6 13.81 -5.87 -4.44
CA THR A 6 13.24 -5.38 -3.17
C THR A 6 11.74 -5.67 -3.00
N ALA A 7 11.03 -6.06 -4.07
CA ALA A 7 9.66 -6.57 -4.04
C ALA A 7 9.58 -8.11 -4.00
N GLY A 8 10.72 -8.80 -3.84
CA GLY A 8 10.84 -10.25 -3.98
C GLY A 8 10.82 -10.69 -5.45
N LEU A 9 10.19 -11.84 -5.74
CA LEU A 9 9.90 -12.28 -7.11
C LEU A 9 8.46 -11.94 -7.48
N ARG A 10 8.23 -11.62 -8.76
CA ARG A 10 6.88 -11.45 -9.30
C ARG A 10 6.88 -11.69 -10.82
N GLY A 11 5.90 -12.43 -11.30
CA GLY A 11 5.75 -12.67 -12.73
C GLY A 11 4.63 -13.68 -13.04
N PRO A 12 4.42 -13.99 -14.32
CA PRO A 12 3.41 -14.93 -14.75
C PRO A 12 3.68 -16.34 -14.24
N VAL A 13 2.63 -17.06 -13.87
CA VAL A 13 2.71 -18.50 -13.58
C VAL A 13 2.95 -19.22 -14.90
N ALA A 14 4.18 -19.63 -15.13
CA ALA A 14 4.61 -20.26 -16.37
C ALA A 14 5.83 -21.17 -16.13
N PRO A 15 6.05 -22.19 -16.97
CA PRO A 15 7.26 -23.00 -16.95
C PRO A 15 8.49 -22.19 -17.38
N GLY A 16 9.67 -22.68 -16.99
CA GLY A 16 10.95 -22.06 -17.36
C GLY A 16 11.42 -20.97 -16.38
N PRO A 17 12.60 -20.38 -16.66
CA PRO A 17 13.28 -19.50 -15.74
C PRO A 17 12.69 -18.08 -15.64
N ASP A 18 11.81 -17.71 -16.57
CA ASP A 18 11.17 -16.40 -16.62
C ASP A 18 9.75 -16.41 -16.00
N GLY A 19 9.29 -17.60 -15.54
CA GLY A 19 7.99 -17.77 -14.90
C GLY A 19 8.08 -18.09 -13.42
N MET A 20 6.99 -17.74 -12.70
CA MET A 20 6.72 -18.26 -11.37
C MET A 20 6.30 -19.72 -11.47
N ASN A 21 7.07 -20.61 -10.89
CA ASN A 21 6.81 -22.05 -10.83
C ASN A 21 7.54 -22.67 -9.62
N VAL A 22 7.24 -23.93 -9.35
CA VAL A 22 7.82 -24.65 -8.20
C VAL A 22 9.35 -24.66 -8.24
N THR A 23 9.97 -24.82 -9.40
CA THR A 23 11.44 -24.81 -9.55
C THR A 23 12.03 -23.45 -9.19
N THR A 24 11.44 -22.36 -9.71
CA THR A 24 11.86 -20.99 -9.43
C THR A 24 11.74 -20.67 -7.92
N VAL A 25 10.60 -21.04 -7.31
CA VAL A 25 10.35 -20.81 -5.88
C VAL A 25 11.27 -21.67 -5.01
N THR A 26 11.48 -22.94 -5.34
CA THR A 26 12.39 -23.84 -4.64
C THR A 26 13.81 -23.28 -4.62
N ARG A 27 14.31 -22.79 -5.77
CA ARG A 27 15.63 -22.19 -5.89
C ARG A 27 15.74 -20.88 -5.10
N ALA A 28 14.74 -20.01 -5.22
CA ALA A 28 14.68 -18.75 -4.47
C ALA A 28 14.68 -18.98 -2.96
N THR A 29 13.92 -19.97 -2.49
CA THR A 29 13.87 -20.32 -1.08
C THR A 29 15.19 -20.91 -0.57
N ALA A 30 15.86 -21.73 -1.37
CA ALA A 30 17.16 -22.27 -1.00
C ALA A 30 18.22 -21.16 -0.89
N GLY A 31 18.26 -20.22 -1.83
CA GLY A 31 19.15 -19.06 -1.75
C GLY A 31 18.85 -18.15 -0.56
N LEU A 32 17.57 -17.88 -0.26
CA LEU A 32 17.17 -17.15 0.94
C LEU A 32 17.61 -17.88 2.22
N ALA A 33 17.42 -19.19 2.28
CA ALA A 33 17.82 -20.01 3.43
C ALA A 33 19.33 -19.97 3.67
N ASP A 34 20.12 -20.12 2.59
CA ASP A 34 21.59 -20.05 2.66
C ASP A 34 22.08 -18.67 3.10
N TRP A 35 21.46 -17.60 2.59
CA TRP A 35 21.73 -16.24 3.01
C TRP A 35 21.43 -16.01 4.50
N LEU A 36 20.29 -16.50 5.01
CA LEU A 36 19.91 -16.43 6.42
C LEU A 36 20.89 -17.22 7.31
N ILE A 37 21.31 -18.42 6.89
CA ILE A 37 22.29 -19.24 7.62
C ILE A 37 23.64 -18.51 7.73
N ALA A 38 24.10 -17.93 6.63
CA ALA A 38 25.36 -17.16 6.60
C ALA A 38 25.34 -15.93 7.53
N ARG A 39 24.15 -15.43 7.88
CA ARG A 39 23.94 -14.31 8.83
C ARG A 39 23.70 -14.77 10.28
N GLY A 40 23.81 -16.06 10.56
CA GLY A 40 23.69 -16.62 11.91
C GLY A 40 22.27 -17.02 12.32
N HIS A 41 21.32 -17.07 11.38
CA HIS A 41 19.92 -17.43 11.66
C HIS A 41 19.61 -18.94 11.49
N ALA A 42 20.63 -19.80 11.51
CA ALA A 42 20.41 -21.25 11.43
C ALA A 42 19.45 -21.73 12.54
N GLY A 43 18.41 -22.46 12.18
CA GLY A 43 17.41 -22.98 13.12
C GLY A 43 16.38 -21.96 13.62
N ALA A 44 16.47 -20.70 13.20
CA ALA A 44 15.53 -19.66 13.60
C ALA A 44 14.11 -19.91 13.05
N PRO A 45 13.06 -19.33 13.67
CA PRO A 45 11.71 -19.35 13.11
C PRO A 45 11.65 -18.63 11.75
N VAL A 46 10.89 -19.19 10.81
CA VAL A 46 10.52 -18.54 9.53
C VAL A 46 9.03 -18.74 9.29
N VAL A 47 8.31 -17.65 9.03
CA VAL A 47 6.87 -17.69 8.74
C VAL A 47 6.64 -17.86 7.24
N VAL A 48 5.67 -18.70 6.85
CA VAL A 48 5.24 -18.87 5.46
C VAL A 48 3.73 -18.71 5.37
N GLY A 49 3.29 -17.73 4.60
CA GLY A 49 1.89 -17.50 4.27
C GLY A 49 1.65 -17.49 2.76
N ARG A 50 0.40 -17.54 2.35
CA ARG A 50 -0.03 -17.48 0.95
C ARG A 50 -1.41 -16.86 0.78
N ASP A 51 -1.68 -16.32 -0.40
CA ASP A 51 -3.02 -16.00 -0.86
C ASP A 51 -3.72 -17.20 -1.53
N ALA A 52 -4.80 -16.94 -2.27
CA ALA A 52 -5.57 -17.97 -2.95
C ALA A 52 -5.35 -18.01 -4.47
N ARG A 53 -4.30 -17.35 -4.98
CA ARG A 53 -3.99 -17.34 -6.42
C ARG A 53 -3.59 -18.71 -6.94
N ASN A 54 -3.74 -18.89 -8.26
CA ASN A 54 -3.23 -20.07 -8.97
C ASN A 54 -1.73 -20.29 -8.65
N GLY A 55 -1.37 -21.51 -8.23
CA GLY A 55 -0.01 -21.89 -7.84
C GLY A 55 0.39 -21.53 -6.41
N SER A 56 -0.37 -20.70 -5.67
CA SER A 56 0.04 -20.25 -4.31
C SER A 56 0.23 -21.40 -3.33
N GLU A 57 -0.63 -22.42 -3.34
CA GLU A 57 -0.47 -23.60 -2.46
C GLU A 57 0.82 -24.37 -2.76
N GLU A 58 1.08 -24.66 -4.05
CA GLU A 58 2.26 -25.40 -4.47
C GLU A 58 3.55 -24.64 -4.16
N PHE A 59 3.54 -23.30 -4.33
CA PHE A 59 4.68 -22.46 -4.05
C PHE A 59 4.93 -22.34 -2.53
N ALA A 60 3.88 -22.19 -1.74
CA ALA A 60 3.98 -22.21 -0.28
C ALA A 60 4.46 -23.57 0.24
N ALA A 61 3.98 -24.68 -0.36
CA ALA A 61 4.47 -26.02 -0.04
C ALA A 61 5.96 -26.15 -0.33
N ALA A 62 6.42 -25.75 -1.52
CA ALA A 62 7.84 -25.76 -1.87
C ALA A 62 8.67 -24.92 -0.88
N THR A 63 8.20 -23.71 -0.55
CA THR A 63 8.87 -22.79 0.36
C THR A 63 9.03 -23.42 1.75
N ARG A 64 7.93 -23.87 2.39
CA ARG A 64 7.99 -24.45 3.75
C ARG A 64 8.86 -25.69 3.83
N GLU A 65 8.81 -26.55 2.82
CA GLU A 65 9.54 -27.80 2.80
C GLU A 65 11.05 -27.63 2.58
N VAL A 66 11.46 -26.66 1.74
CA VAL A 66 12.88 -26.30 1.55
C VAL A 66 13.44 -25.69 2.82
N LEU A 67 12.74 -24.75 3.45
CA LEU A 67 13.16 -24.15 4.74
C LEU A 67 13.31 -25.21 5.81
N ALA A 68 12.35 -26.15 5.91
CA ALA A 68 12.43 -27.25 6.87
C ALA A 68 13.61 -28.20 6.59
N ALA A 69 13.90 -28.49 5.32
CA ALA A 69 15.06 -29.30 4.94
C ALA A 69 16.40 -28.60 5.25
N ARG A 70 16.44 -27.27 5.22
CA ARG A 70 17.59 -26.44 5.63
C ARG A 70 17.69 -26.24 7.14
N GLY A 71 16.76 -26.84 7.93
CA GLY A 71 16.82 -26.87 9.40
C GLY A 71 16.14 -25.70 10.10
N PHE A 72 15.40 -24.85 9.39
CA PHE A 72 14.62 -23.76 10.02
C PHE A 72 13.40 -24.30 10.79
N ASP A 73 12.99 -23.55 11.81
CA ASP A 73 11.73 -23.73 12.54
C ASP A 73 10.59 -23.07 11.76
N VAL A 74 9.85 -23.85 10.97
CA VAL A 74 8.89 -23.31 10.01
C VAL A 74 7.50 -23.14 10.62
N ILE A 75 7.00 -21.90 10.65
CA ILE A 75 5.64 -21.53 11.05
C ILE A 75 4.82 -21.33 9.76
N ALA A 76 4.25 -22.40 9.22
CA ALA A 76 3.45 -22.36 7.99
C ALA A 76 1.98 -22.10 8.32
N LEU A 77 1.42 -20.97 7.83
CA LEU A 77 0.00 -20.64 7.97
C LEU A 77 -0.84 -21.70 7.23
N PRO A 78 -1.87 -22.29 7.89
CA PRO A 78 -2.56 -23.45 7.33
C PRO A 78 -3.42 -23.13 6.11
N ASP A 79 -4.05 -21.95 6.11
CA ASP A 79 -5.04 -21.52 5.12
C ASP A 79 -4.55 -20.31 4.34
N PRO A 80 -5.17 -19.97 3.21
CA PRO A 80 -4.95 -18.66 2.58
C PRO A 80 -5.17 -17.55 3.59
N ALA A 81 -4.23 -16.63 3.67
CA ALA A 81 -4.25 -15.56 4.65
C ALA A 81 -3.87 -14.22 4.03
N PRO A 82 -4.41 -13.11 4.53
CA PRO A 82 -3.97 -11.78 4.18
C PRO A 82 -2.47 -11.56 4.45
N THR A 83 -1.84 -10.78 3.57
CA THR A 83 -0.43 -10.37 3.74
C THR A 83 -0.13 -9.78 5.13
N PRO A 84 -0.98 -8.89 5.72
CA PRO A 84 -0.74 -8.38 7.07
C PRO A 84 -0.61 -9.45 8.15
N VAL A 85 -1.34 -10.57 8.04
CA VAL A 85 -1.22 -11.70 9.01
C VAL A 85 0.17 -12.33 8.95
N THR A 86 0.74 -12.49 7.75
CA THR A 86 2.10 -13.02 7.59
C THR A 86 3.15 -12.06 8.15
N ALA A 87 3.01 -10.75 7.86
CA ALA A 87 3.91 -9.72 8.40
C ALA A 87 3.81 -9.62 9.93
N PHE A 88 2.60 -9.65 10.49
CA PHE A 88 2.34 -9.70 11.92
C PHE A 88 2.99 -10.91 12.59
N ALA A 89 2.74 -12.12 12.07
CA ALA A 89 3.29 -13.35 12.62
C ALA A 89 4.82 -13.36 12.57
N THR A 90 5.44 -12.84 11.49
CA THR A 90 6.89 -12.68 11.38
C THR A 90 7.44 -11.86 12.55
N ARG A 91 6.77 -10.74 12.87
CA ARG A 91 7.20 -9.84 13.94
C ARG A 91 6.96 -10.43 15.34
N VAL A 92 5.75 -10.94 15.60
CA VAL A 92 5.34 -11.44 16.92
C VAL A 92 6.15 -12.66 17.34
N HIS A 93 6.52 -13.53 16.41
CA HIS A 93 7.32 -14.71 16.70
C HIS A 93 8.83 -14.45 16.65
N GLY A 94 9.28 -13.22 16.44
CA GLY A 94 10.71 -12.91 16.31
C GLY A 94 11.37 -13.73 15.20
N ALA A 95 10.63 -13.99 14.11
CA ALA A 95 11.11 -14.83 13.03
C ALA A 95 12.25 -14.12 12.27
N ALA A 96 13.26 -14.88 11.84
CA ALA A 96 14.36 -14.36 11.04
C ALA A 96 13.87 -13.86 9.67
N ALA A 97 12.83 -14.49 9.12
CA ALA A 97 12.15 -14.04 7.93
C ALA A 97 10.68 -14.46 7.91
N GLY A 98 9.89 -13.73 7.10
CA GLY A 98 8.57 -14.14 6.66
C GLY A 98 8.51 -14.18 5.13
N VAL A 99 7.84 -15.18 4.61
CA VAL A 99 7.60 -15.31 3.16
C VAL A 99 6.10 -15.30 2.92
N MET A 100 5.65 -14.42 2.03
CA MET A 100 4.26 -14.36 1.57
C MET A 100 4.19 -14.64 0.08
N ILE A 101 3.47 -15.70 -0.27
CA ILE A 101 3.22 -16.09 -1.66
C ILE A 101 1.98 -15.33 -2.15
N THR A 102 2.20 -14.31 -2.97
CA THR A 102 1.16 -13.45 -3.53
C THR A 102 1.71 -12.54 -4.63
N ALA A 103 0.87 -12.18 -5.58
CA ALA A 103 1.14 -11.08 -6.51
C ALA A 103 0.30 -9.84 -6.21
N SER A 104 -0.33 -9.73 -5.01
CA SER A 104 -1.17 -8.60 -4.60
C SER A 104 -2.29 -8.34 -5.65
N HIS A 105 -2.34 -7.17 -6.25
CA HIS A 105 -3.35 -6.74 -7.23
C HIS A 105 -2.97 -7.01 -8.71
N ASN A 106 -1.90 -7.76 -8.97
CA ASN A 106 -1.52 -8.13 -10.34
C ASN A 106 -2.60 -9.00 -11.01
N PRO A 107 -2.61 -9.10 -12.36
CA PRO A 107 -3.55 -9.95 -13.10
C PRO A 107 -3.60 -11.40 -12.61
N PRO A 108 -4.68 -12.15 -12.93
CA PRO A 108 -4.89 -13.53 -12.47
C PRO A 108 -3.72 -14.48 -12.77
N ARG A 109 -3.06 -14.28 -13.90
CA ARG A 109 -1.94 -15.12 -14.37
C ARG A 109 -0.64 -14.95 -13.57
N ASP A 110 -0.54 -13.91 -12.74
CA ASP A 110 0.68 -13.59 -12.01
C ASP A 110 0.65 -14.18 -10.61
N ASN A 111 1.84 -14.55 -10.11
CA ASN A 111 2.08 -14.86 -8.71
C ASN A 111 3.42 -14.26 -8.27
N GLY A 112 3.75 -14.35 -6.98
CA GLY A 112 4.94 -13.73 -6.44
C GLY A 112 5.40 -14.32 -5.12
N TYR A 113 6.52 -13.77 -4.62
CA TYR A 113 7.22 -14.25 -3.43
C TYR A 113 7.75 -13.01 -2.69
N LYS A 114 6.99 -12.48 -1.72
CA LYS A 114 7.39 -11.34 -0.88
C LYS A 114 8.21 -11.84 0.31
N VAL A 115 9.25 -11.10 0.71
CA VAL A 115 10.11 -11.43 1.85
C VAL A 115 10.11 -10.30 2.87
N TYR A 116 9.88 -10.66 4.12
CA TYR A 116 10.00 -9.83 5.32
C TYR A 116 11.22 -10.29 6.10
N LEU A 117 11.99 -9.37 6.68
CA LEU A 117 13.16 -9.69 7.48
C LEU A 117 12.93 -9.37 8.96
N GLY A 118 13.45 -10.23 9.83
CA GLY A 118 13.34 -10.08 11.29
C GLY A 118 14.41 -9.19 11.91
N ASP A 119 15.44 -8.81 11.15
CA ASP A 119 16.59 -8.09 11.68
C ASP A 119 16.28 -6.61 12.01
N PRO A 120 16.91 -6.06 13.06
CA PRO A 120 16.93 -4.61 13.29
C PRO A 120 17.49 -3.83 12.08
N PRO A 121 17.13 -2.55 11.92
CA PRO A 121 16.36 -1.74 12.86
C PRO A 121 14.83 -1.86 12.67
N CYS A 122 14.32 -2.61 11.70
CA CYS A 122 12.91 -2.66 11.37
C CYS A 122 12.41 -4.11 11.22
N PRO A 123 12.32 -4.89 12.33
CA PRO A 123 11.88 -6.28 12.30
C PRO A 123 10.45 -6.40 11.73
N GLY A 124 10.24 -7.39 10.86
CA GLY A 124 8.94 -7.64 10.23
C GLY A 124 8.62 -6.74 9.03
N ALA A 125 9.56 -5.89 8.59
CA ALA A 125 9.39 -5.09 7.38
C ALA A 125 9.93 -5.81 6.13
N GLN A 126 9.41 -5.44 4.95
CA GLN A 126 9.96 -5.92 3.69
C GLN A 126 11.45 -5.56 3.55
N LEU A 127 12.18 -6.42 2.85
CA LEU A 127 13.62 -6.24 2.63
C LEU A 127 13.93 -4.97 1.83
N VAL A 128 15.13 -4.43 2.09
CA VAL A 128 15.71 -3.28 1.36
C VAL A 128 17.15 -3.63 0.98
N GLY A 129 17.74 -2.84 0.06
CA GLY A 129 19.16 -2.98 -0.24
C GLY A 129 20.04 -2.81 1.00
N PRO A 130 21.17 -3.55 1.12
CA PRO A 130 21.76 -4.45 0.11
C PRO A 130 21.19 -5.89 0.12
N ALA A 131 20.30 -6.24 1.05
CA ALA A 131 19.81 -7.61 1.24
C ALA A 131 19.18 -8.23 -0.03
N ASP A 132 18.48 -7.43 -0.84
CA ASP A 132 17.91 -7.87 -2.11
C ASP A 132 18.97 -8.44 -3.05
N ARG A 133 20.09 -7.71 -3.24
CA ARG A 133 21.19 -8.13 -4.11
C ARG A 133 21.98 -9.29 -3.53
N GLU A 134 22.14 -9.34 -2.22
CA GLU A 134 22.81 -10.43 -1.53
C GLU A 134 22.01 -11.74 -1.65
N ILE A 135 20.69 -11.67 -1.47
CA ILE A 135 19.78 -12.81 -1.65
C ILE A 135 19.77 -13.24 -3.13
N GLU A 136 19.70 -12.30 -4.08
CA GLU A 136 19.77 -12.62 -5.50
C GLU A 136 21.07 -13.34 -5.85
N ALA A 137 22.21 -12.89 -5.33
CA ALA A 137 23.51 -13.55 -5.50
C ALA A 137 23.50 -14.97 -4.91
N ALA A 138 22.90 -15.17 -3.74
CA ALA A 138 22.75 -16.50 -3.12
C ALA A 138 21.84 -17.42 -3.95
N ILE A 139 20.74 -16.89 -4.51
CA ILE A 139 19.87 -17.63 -5.44
C ILE A 139 20.62 -18.03 -6.71
N ALA A 140 21.43 -17.11 -7.27
CA ALA A 140 22.23 -17.40 -8.45
C ALA A 140 23.30 -18.49 -8.19
N ALA A 141 23.89 -18.49 -7.01
CA ALA A 141 24.87 -19.51 -6.58
C ALA A 141 24.26 -20.87 -6.22
N THR A 142 22.94 -20.94 -6.06
CA THR A 142 22.25 -22.20 -5.76
C THR A 142 22.26 -23.13 -6.97
N GLU A 143 22.95 -24.28 -6.83
CA GLU A 143 22.99 -25.30 -7.88
C GLU A 143 21.58 -25.87 -8.13
N PRO A 144 21.18 -26.10 -9.40
CA PRO A 144 19.87 -26.67 -9.72
C PRO A 144 19.72 -28.15 -9.33
N ALA A 145 20.79 -28.79 -8.85
CA ALA A 145 20.74 -30.17 -8.35
C ALA A 145 19.63 -30.28 -7.28
N GLU A 146 19.16 -31.49 -7.03
CA GLU A 146 18.04 -31.77 -6.13
C GLU A 146 18.12 -30.98 -4.82
N ILE A 147 17.32 -29.92 -4.72
CA ILE A 147 17.18 -29.15 -3.48
C ILE A 147 16.29 -29.98 -2.56
N PRO A 148 16.79 -30.40 -1.38
CA PRO A 148 16.02 -31.24 -0.48
C PRO A 148 14.75 -30.55 -0.01
N ARG A 149 13.67 -31.33 0.12
CA ARG A 149 12.39 -30.88 0.68
C ARG A 149 11.98 -31.84 1.80
N ARG A 150 11.49 -31.30 2.91
CA ARG A 150 11.03 -32.07 4.08
C ARG A 150 9.63 -31.59 4.48
N PRO A 151 8.65 -32.50 4.62
CA PRO A 151 7.32 -32.15 5.10
C PRO A 151 7.36 -31.39 6.43
N VAL A 152 6.45 -30.42 6.58
CA VAL A 152 6.30 -29.59 7.77
C VAL A 152 5.06 -30.04 8.53
N ALA A 153 5.20 -30.33 9.83
CA ALA A 153 4.06 -30.64 10.68
C ALA A 153 3.24 -29.37 10.99
N PRO A 154 1.92 -29.52 11.23
CA PRO A 154 1.09 -28.39 11.65
C PRO A 154 1.61 -27.75 12.94
N ASP A 155 1.74 -26.42 12.95
CA ASP A 155 2.24 -25.64 14.07
C ASP A 155 1.09 -24.94 14.82
N ARG A 156 1.15 -24.94 16.16
CA ARG A 156 0.15 -24.27 17.00
C ARG A 156 0.21 -22.75 16.83
N ARG A 157 1.41 -22.16 16.68
CA ARG A 157 1.62 -20.72 16.45
C ARG A 157 0.95 -20.28 15.15
N ALA A 158 1.11 -21.07 14.08
CA ALA A 158 0.48 -20.81 12.80
C ALA A 158 -1.04 -20.83 12.88
N ARG A 159 -1.62 -21.77 13.65
CA ARG A 159 -3.08 -21.81 13.87
C ARG A 159 -3.60 -20.67 14.72
N ALA A 160 -2.80 -20.12 15.64
CA ALA A 160 -3.17 -19.01 16.48
C ALA A 160 -3.03 -17.64 15.76
N ALA A 161 -2.21 -17.53 14.70
CA ALA A 161 -1.84 -16.27 14.09
C ALA A 161 -3.01 -15.39 13.69
N ARG A 162 -4.10 -15.98 13.14
CA ARG A 162 -5.34 -15.23 12.79
C ARG A 162 -6.00 -14.63 14.03
N ALA A 163 -6.15 -15.41 15.10
CA ALA A 163 -6.81 -14.97 16.33
C ALA A 163 -5.98 -13.92 17.08
N ASP A 164 -4.65 -14.10 17.10
CA ASP A 164 -3.71 -13.16 17.72
C ASP A 164 -3.69 -11.81 16.97
N TYR A 165 -3.74 -11.84 15.63
CA TYR A 165 -3.84 -10.66 14.81
C TYR A 165 -5.16 -9.89 15.06
N LEU A 166 -6.30 -10.59 15.10
CA LEU A 166 -7.59 -9.98 15.44
C LEU A 166 -7.61 -9.38 16.85
N ALA A 167 -7.03 -10.10 17.83
CA ALA A 167 -6.90 -9.57 19.19
C ALA A 167 -6.05 -8.29 19.22
N ARG A 168 -4.99 -8.23 18.42
CA ARG A 168 -4.15 -7.03 18.30
C ARG A 168 -4.91 -5.86 17.69
N ILE A 169 -5.71 -6.08 16.64
CA ILE A 169 -6.57 -5.02 16.06
C ILE A 169 -7.52 -4.48 17.13
N CYS A 170 -8.24 -5.35 17.85
CA CYS A 170 -9.14 -4.91 18.92
C CYS A 170 -8.42 -4.10 19.99
N ALA A 171 -7.25 -4.55 20.43
CA ALA A 171 -6.44 -3.82 21.42
C ALA A 171 -5.94 -2.45 20.90
N ARG A 172 -5.68 -2.33 19.58
CA ARG A 172 -5.26 -1.05 18.98
C ARG A 172 -6.34 0.01 19.07
N PHE A 173 -7.61 -0.40 19.03
CA PHE A 173 -8.78 0.49 18.98
C PHE A 173 -9.67 0.37 20.23
N GLU A 174 -9.15 -0.16 21.36
CA GLU A 174 -9.94 -0.39 22.58
C GLU A 174 -10.54 0.87 23.18
N ASP A 175 -9.87 2.03 23.02
CA ASP A 175 -10.35 3.33 23.52
C ASP A 175 -11.29 4.03 22.51
N ALA A 176 -11.42 3.52 21.28
CA ALA A 176 -12.26 4.13 20.27
C ALA A 176 -13.74 3.74 20.46
N VAL A 177 -14.64 4.72 20.32
CA VAL A 177 -16.07 4.50 20.50
C VAL A 177 -16.74 4.16 19.16
N ALA A 178 -17.19 2.92 19.01
CA ALA A 178 -18.02 2.51 17.88
C ALA A 178 -19.44 3.05 18.02
N ARG A 179 -19.97 3.66 16.95
CA ARG A 179 -21.38 3.99 16.79
C ARG A 179 -21.95 3.14 15.67
N PRO A 180 -23.28 2.87 15.67
CA PRO A 180 -23.91 2.11 14.59
C PRO A 180 -23.50 2.66 13.23
N LEU A 181 -23.04 1.79 12.35
CA LEU A 181 -22.55 2.12 11.02
C LEU A 181 -22.89 0.97 10.08
N ARG A 182 -23.51 1.27 8.95
CA ARG A 182 -23.75 0.32 7.88
C ARG A 182 -22.63 0.37 6.87
N ILE A 183 -21.97 -0.77 6.64
CA ILE A 183 -20.77 -0.88 5.83
C ILE A 183 -21.04 -1.80 4.63
N ALA A 184 -20.74 -1.33 3.42
CA ALA A 184 -20.60 -2.17 2.24
C ALA A 184 -19.14 -2.59 2.07
N LEU A 185 -18.86 -3.87 1.78
CA LEU A 185 -17.49 -4.39 1.71
C LEU A 185 -17.29 -5.33 0.52
N THR A 186 -16.16 -5.19 -0.17
CA THR A 186 -15.66 -6.17 -1.13
C THR A 186 -14.19 -6.52 -0.88
N PRO A 187 -13.81 -7.80 -0.87
CA PRO A 187 -12.42 -8.24 -0.90
C PRO A 187 -11.89 -8.45 -2.33
N LEU A 188 -12.62 -8.09 -3.38
CA LEU A 188 -12.28 -8.30 -4.79
C LEU A 188 -11.78 -9.73 -5.07
N HIS A 189 -12.55 -10.74 -4.68
CA HIS A 189 -12.19 -12.17 -4.78
C HIS A 189 -10.90 -12.54 -4.03
N GLY A 190 -10.47 -11.71 -3.09
CA GLY A 190 -9.25 -11.91 -2.31
C GLY A 190 -9.50 -12.63 -0.99
N VAL A 191 -8.42 -12.80 -0.22
CA VAL A 191 -8.42 -13.58 1.03
C VAL A 191 -8.76 -12.75 2.28
N GLY A 192 -9.08 -11.44 2.10
CA GLY A 192 -9.32 -10.54 3.21
C GLY A 192 -10.75 -10.52 3.76
N GLY A 193 -11.74 -11.04 3.00
CA GLY A 193 -13.17 -10.83 3.27
C GLY A 193 -13.60 -11.29 4.68
N ASP A 194 -13.45 -12.57 4.98
CA ASP A 194 -13.85 -13.14 6.27
C ASP A 194 -13.12 -12.48 7.45
N LEU A 195 -11.83 -12.19 7.28
CA LEU A 195 -11.04 -11.59 8.35
C LEU A 195 -11.43 -10.12 8.59
N ALA A 196 -11.74 -9.37 7.54
CA ALA A 196 -12.21 -7.99 7.65
C ALA A 196 -13.58 -7.89 8.32
N VAL A 197 -14.53 -8.75 7.90
CA VAL A 197 -15.86 -8.81 8.53
C VAL A 197 -15.75 -9.19 10.02
N GLU A 198 -14.90 -10.17 10.36
CA GLU A 198 -14.67 -10.57 11.74
C GLU A 198 -13.99 -9.45 12.56
N ALA A 199 -13.01 -8.75 11.99
CA ALA A 199 -12.33 -7.62 12.64
C ALA A 199 -13.32 -6.47 12.92
N LEU A 200 -14.13 -6.09 11.93
CA LEU A 200 -15.16 -5.07 12.09
C LEU A 200 -16.19 -5.47 13.17
N ALA A 201 -16.68 -6.71 13.13
CA ALA A 201 -17.66 -7.19 14.12
C ALA A 201 -17.10 -7.19 15.54
N ARG A 202 -15.85 -7.64 15.74
CA ARG A 202 -15.18 -7.63 17.06
C ARG A 202 -14.94 -6.21 17.58
N CYS A 203 -14.78 -5.24 16.69
CA CYS A 203 -14.65 -3.83 17.02
C CYS A 203 -16.00 -3.09 17.15
N GLY A 204 -17.13 -3.81 17.08
CA GLY A 204 -18.48 -3.25 17.33
C GLY A 204 -19.25 -2.85 16.08
N PHE A 205 -18.76 -3.16 14.87
CA PHE A 205 -19.43 -2.89 13.61
C PHE A 205 -19.98 -4.20 13.03
N SER A 206 -21.25 -4.50 13.31
CA SER A 206 -21.90 -5.77 12.91
C SER A 206 -22.83 -5.65 11.69
N ASP A 207 -23.18 -4.43 11.26
CA ASP A 207 -24.03 -4.21 10.08
C ASP A 207 -23.13 -4.08 8.82
N VAL A 208 -22.59 -5.23 8.38
CA VAL A 208 -21.67 -5.33 7.24
C VAL A 208 -22.34 -6.12 6.12
N HIS A 209 -22.51 -5.49 4.97
CA HIS A 209 -23.04 -6.05 3.73
C HIS A 209 -21.89 -6.31 2.76
N VAL A 210 -21.84 -7.51 2.20
CA VAL A 210 -20.74 -7.91 1.32
C VAL A 210 -21.19 -8.04 -0.13
N VAL A 211 -20.32 -7.71 -1.08
CA VAL A 211 -20.55 -8.01 -2.49
C VAL A 211 -20.43 -9.51 -2.69
N GLY A 212 -21.58 -10.22 -2.76
CA GLY A 212 -21.63 -11.68 -2.78
C GLY A 212 -20.80 -12.31 -3.90
N GLU A 213 -20.84 -11.71 -5.08
CA GLU A 213 -20.10 -12.16 -6.27
C GLU A 213 -18.57 -12.08 -6.12
N GLN A 214 -18.08 -11.18 -5.25
CA GLN A 214 -16.65 -10.92 -5.06
C GLN A 214 -16.12 -11.40 -3.70
N PHE A 215 -16.98 -12.00 -2.84
CA PHE A 215 -16.60 -12.25 -1.45
C PHE A 215 -15.73 -13.48 -1.27
N ALA A 216 -16.07 -14.58 -1.94
CA ALA A 216 -15.25 -15.78 -1.90
C ALA A 216 -13.94 -15.59 -2.69
N PRO A 217 -12.80 -16.07 -2.17
CA PRO A 217 -11.56 -16.07 -2.92
C PRO A 217 -11.71 -16.84 -4.23
N ASP A 218 -11.34 -16.20 -5.35
CA ASP A 218 -11.34 -16.79 -6.68
C ASP A 218 -10.06 -16.35 -7.43
N PRO A 219 -9.16 -17.29 -7.80
CA PRO A 219 -7.91 -16.96 -8.44
C PRO A 219 -8.03 -16.35 -9.84
N ASP A 220 -9.20 -16.48 -10.47
CA ASP A 220 -9.45 -15.97 -11.83
C ASP A 220 -10.08 -14.57 -11.82
N PHE A 221 -10.51 -14.05 -10.66
CA PHE A 221 -11.11 -12.70 -10.47
C PHE A 221 -12.20 -12.38 -11.51
N PRO A 222 -13.26 -13.19 -11.65
CA PRO A 222 -14.15 -13.19 -12.81
C PRO A 222 -14.95 -11.90 -13.05
N THR A 223 -15.07 -11.02 -12.05
CA THR A 223 -15.84 -9.77 -12.17
C THR A 223 -14.96 -8.56 -12.53
N VAL A 224 -13.63 -8.70 -12.55
CA VAL A 224 -12.70 -7.60 -12.79
C VAL A 224 -11.52 -8.03 -13.65
N ALA A 225 -11.11 -7.19 -14.59
CA ALA A 225 -9.93 -7.46 -15.42
C ALA A 225 -8.62 -7.38 -14.62
N PHE A 226 -8.58 -6.44 -13.65
CA PHE A 226 -7.49 -6.25 -12.70
C PHE A 226 -8.08 -6.12 -11.30
N PRO A 227 -7.69 -6.97 -10.35
CA PRO A 227 -8.22 -6.94 -8.99
C PRO A 227 -7.54 -5.84 -8.14
N ASN A 228 -7.59 -4.62 -8.61
CA ASN A 228 -7.05 -3.43 -7.95
C ASN A 228 -8.18 -2.43 -7.73
N PRO A 229 -8.49 -2.03 -6.49
CA PRO A 229 -9.54 -1.05 -6.21
C PRO A 229 -9.37 0.31 -6.90
N GLU A 230 -8.16 0.63 -7.38
CA GLU A 230 -7.90 1.87 -8.12
C GLU A 230 -8.28 1.77 -9.61
N GLU A 231 -8.48 0.56 -10.15
CA GLU A 231 -8.78 0.41 -11.58
C GLU A 231 -10.25 0.72 -11.87
N PRO A 232 -10.54 1.39 -13.00
CA PRO A 232 -11.91 1.67 -13.40
C PRO A 232 -12.78 0.40 -13.44
N GLY A 233 -13.98 0.47 -12.88
CA GLY A 233 -14.93 -0.64 -12.83
C GLY A 233 -14.68 -1.65 -11.69
N ALA A 234 -13.53 -1.66 -11.04
CA ALA A 234 -13.23 -2.63 -9.99
C ALA A 234 -14.15 -2.49 -8.76
N THR A 235 -14.60 -1.28 -8.46
CA THR A 235 -15.45 -0.99 -7.30
C THR A 235 -16.93 -0.74 -7.66
N ASP A 236 -17.34 -0.92 -8.92
CA ASP A 236 -18.72 -0.63 -9.35
C ASP A 236 -19.75 -1.44 -8.57
N LEU A 237 -19.54 -2.75 -8.38
CA LEU A 237 -20.43 -3.60 -7.58
C LEU A 237 -20.49 -3.18 -6.12
N LEU A 238 -19.38 -2.71 -5.56
CA LEU A 238 -19.33 -2.19 -4.20
C LEU A 238 -20.16 -0.92 -4.06
N LEU A 239 -19.99 0.04 -4.98
CA LEU A 239 -20.74 1.30 -4.91
C LEU A 239 -22.22 1.12 -5.19
N ALA A 240 -22.59 0.18 -6.08
CA ALA A 240 -23.98 -0.22 -6.27
C ALA A 240 -24.58 -0.83 -5.01
N LEU A 241 -23.88 -1.78 -4.36
CA LEU A 241 -24.32 -2.35 -3.08
C LEU A 241 -24.44 -1.26 -2.00
N ALA A 242 -23.49 -0.35 -1.91
CA ALA A 242 -23.51 0.74 -0.94
C ALA A 242 -24.74 1.64 -1.10
N ASP A 243 -25.17 1.89 -2.34
CA ASP A 243 -26.40 2.64 -2.61
C ASP A 243 -27.65 1.84 -2.28
N ASP A 244 -27.70 0.57 -2.68
CA ASP A 244 -28.85 -0.33 -2.46
C ASP A 244 -29.16 -0.56 -0.97
N VAL A 245 -28.14 -0.65 -0.13
CA VAL A 245 -28.33 -0.88 1.31
C VAL A 245 -28.33 0.43 2.12
N ASP A 246 -28.22 1.59 1.47
CA ASP A 246 -28.06 2.90 2.13
C ASP A 246 -26.90 2.86 3.15
N ALA A 247 -25.72 2.49 2.68
CA ALA A 247 -24.53 2.38 3.53
C ALA A 247 -24.02 3.77 3.96
N ASP A 248 -23.29 3.79 5.08
CA ASP A 248 -22.57 4.95 5.59
C ASP A 248 -21.10 4.97 5.11
N LEU A 249 -20.58 3.78 4.77
CA LEU A 249 -19.18 3.55 4.39
C LEU A 249 -19.09 2.41 3.38
N ALA A 250 -18.26 2.58 2.35
CA ALA A 250 -17.88 1.50 1.46
C ALA A 250 -16.39 1.19 1.61
N VAL A 251 -16.02 -0.11 1.60
CA VAL A 251 -14.65 -0.58 1.78
C VAL A 251 -14.30 -1.60 0.71
N ALA A 252 -13.21 -1.37 -0.02
CA ALA A 252 -12.64 -2.37 -0.92
C ALA A 252 -11.22 -2.75 -0.48
N LEU A 253 -10.93 -4.05 -0.46
CA LEU A 253 -9.59 -4.59 -0.23
C LEU A 253 -9.03 -5.16 -1.54
N ASP A 254 -7.71 -5.11 -1.71
CA ASP A 254 -7.07 -5.86 -2.79
C ASP A 254 -6.93 -7.37 -2.41
N PRO A 255 -6.57 -8.26 -3.35
CA PRO A 255 -6.66 -9.70 -3.11
C PRO A 255 -5.86 -10.26 -1.93
N ASP A 256 -4.74 -9.67 -1.57
CA ASP A 256 -3.96 -10.04 -0.38
C ASP A 256 -4.21 -9.12 0.82
N ALA A 257 -5.22 -8.23 0.69
CA ALA A 257 -5.74 -7.33 1.73
C ALA A 257 -4.66 -6.48 2.44
N ASP A 258 -3.59 -6.16 1.74
CA ASP A 258 -2.61 -5.19 2.25
C ASP A 258 -3.05 -3.75 1.95
N ARG A 259 -4.04 -3.52 1.05
CA ARG A 259 -4.60 -2.22 0.68
C ARG A 259 -6.06 -2.08 1.09
N CYS A 260 -6.44 -0.83 1.36
CA CYS A 260 -7.81 -0.46 1.70
C CYS A 260 -8.21 0.80 0.93
N ALA A 261 -9.23 0.69 0.09
CA ALA A 261 -9.91 1.81 -0.52
C ALA A 261 -11.21 2.12 0.22
N VAL A 262 -11.51 3.40 0.37
CA VAL A 262 -12.67 3.89 1.10
C VAL A 262 -13.59 4.62 0.15
N GLY A 263 -14.87 4.22 0.10
CA GLY A 263 -15.92 4.90 -0.63
C GLY A 263 -16.82 5.69 0.31
N ILE A 264 -17.28 6.84 -0.17
CA ILE A 264 -18.13 7.76 0.57
C ILE A 264 -19.32 8.22 -0.29
N ARG A 265 -20.39 8.62 0.38
CA ARG A 265 -21.46 9.38 -0.26
C ARG A 265 -21.04 10.85 -0.30
N ASP A 266 -20.94 11.41 -1.50
CA ASP A 266 -20.61 12.81 -1.74
C ASP A 266 -21.80 13.47 -2.49
N GLY A 267 -22.63 14.20 -1.74
CA GLY A 267 -23.96 14.61 -2.19
C GLY A 267 -24.88 13.40 -2.43
N ASP A 268 -25.41 13.30 -3.64
CA ASP A 268 -26.30 12.21 -4.06
C ASP A 268 -25.57 11.03 -4.72
N ARG A 269 -24.26 11.01 -4.72
CA ARG A 269 -23.45 10.00 -5.43
C ARG A 269 -22.43 9.35 -4.52
N TRP A 270 -22.18 8.08 -4.79
CA TRP A 270 -21.05 7.38 -4.22
C TRP A 270 -19.79 7.64 -5.06
N ARG A 271 -18.67 7.86 -4.39
CA ARG A 271 -17.34 7.84 -5.00
C ARG A 271 -16.31 7.19 -4.10
N MET A 272 -15.27 6.65 -4.69
CA MET A 272 -14.09 6.25 -3.94
C MET A 272 -13.26 7.50 -3.58
N LEU A 273 -12.72 7.52 -2.37
CA LEU A 273 -11.67 8.48 -2.00
C LEU A 273 -10.37 8.10 -2.71
N THR A 274 -9.57 9.09 -3.05
CA THR A 274 -8.18 8.84 -3.47
C THR A 274 -7.36 8.32 -2.28
N GLY A 275 -6.23 7.65 -2.57
CA GLY A 275 -5.33 7.22 -1.49
C GLY A 275 -4.78 8.38 -0.67
N ASP A 276 -4.63 9.57 -1.28
CA ASP A 276 -4.21 10.77 -0.56
C ASP A 276 -5.30 11.33 0.36
N GLU A 277 -6.57 11.33 -0.07
CA GLU A 277 -7.70 11.73 0.77
C GLU A 277 -7.86 10.78 1.95
N THR A 278 -7.84 9.46 1.68
CA THR A 278 -7.91 8.42 2.72
C THR A 278 -6.72 8.51 3.66
N GLY A 279 -5.52 8.67 3.10
CA GLY A 279 -4.27 8.80 3.85
C GLY A 279 -4.26 9.98 4.80
N ALA A 280 -4.75 11.14 4.35
CA ALA A 280 -4.85 12.33 5.18
C ALA A 280 -5.91 12.19 6.29
N LEU A 281 -7.08 11.64 5.97
CA LEU A 281 -8.16 11.40 6.93
C LEU A 281 -7.72 10.43 8.04
N LEU A 282 -7.22 9.26 7.68
CA LEU A 282 -6.78 8.25 8.65
C LEU A 282 -5.58 8.73 9.47
N GLY A 283 -4.58 9.35 8.81
CA GLY A 283 -3.40 9.84 9.49
C GLY A 283 -3.71 10.96 10.50
N THR A 284 -4.63 11.85 10.16
CA THR A 284 -5.10 12.90 11.07
C THR A 284 -5.85 12.29 12.26
N TRP A 285 -6.76 11.33 11.99
CA TRP A 285 -7.49 10.64 13.06
C TRP A 285 -6.55 9.88 14.02
N VAL A 286 -5.53 9.20 13.50
CA VAL A 286 -4.51 8.53 14.33
C VAL A 286 -3.73 9.53 15.18
N LEU A 287 -3.36 10.69 14.62
CA LEU A 287 -2.67 11.74 15.37
C LEU A 287 -3.52 12.31 16.49
N ASP A 288 -4.81 12.53 16.24
CA ASP A 288 -5.75 13.03 17.27
C ASP A 288 -5.90 12.00 18.41
N ALA A 289 -6.03 10.70 18.08
CA ALA A 289 -6.09 9.63 19.08
C ALA A 289 -4.79 9.50 19.90
N VAL A 290 -3.62 9.71 19.28
CA VAL A 290 -2.32 9.73 19.98
C VAL A 290 -2.23 10.91 20.93
N ALA A 291 -2.71 12.10 20.53
CA ALA A 291 -2.70 13.29 21.37
C ALA A 291 -3.63 13.17 22.59
N GLU A 292 -4.74 12.45 22.46
CA GLU A 292 -5.71 12.19 23.54
C GLU A 292 -5.24 11.10 24.50
N SER A 293 -4.26 10.27 24.10
CA SER A 293 -3.75 9.19 24.95
C SER A 293 -3.03 9.76 26.19
N ALA A 294 -3.29 9.16 27.36
CA ALA A 294 -2.68 9.58 28.64
C ALA A 294 -1.18 9.22 28.75
N VAL A 295 -0.60 8.59 27.74
CA VAL A 295 0.81 8.19 27.72
C VAL A 295 1.65 9.39 27.29
N PRO A 296 2.55 9.94 28.15
CA PRO A 296 3.45 11.00 27.73
C PRO A 296 4.35 10.50 26.61
N HIS A 297 4.17 11.01 25.41
CA HIS A 297 5.10 10.78 24.31
C HIS A 297 6.28 11.74 24.52
N GLY A 298 7.43 11.22 24.97
CA GLY A 298 8.65 12.03 25.16
C GLY A 298 9.13 12.65 23.85
N ASP A 299 8.89 11.94 22.73
CA ASP A 299 9.27 12.36 21.38
C ASP A 299 8.02 12.71 20.55
N ARG A 300 8.21 13.60 19.56
CA ARG A 300 7.13 13.99 18.64
C ARG A 300 6.72 12.79 17.78
N PRO A 301 5.40 12.50 17.64
CA PRO A 301 4.94 11.41 16.79
C PRO A 301 5.35 11.66 15.33
N VAL A 302 5.75 10.59 14.64
CA VAL A 302 6.14 10.64 13.24
C VAL A 302 5.01 10.07 12.38
N VAL A 303 4.62 10.81 11.35
CA VAL A 303 3.83 10.29 10.23
C VAL A 303 4.66 10.29 8.96
N ALA A 304 4.42 9.31 8.09
CA ALA A 304 5.18 9.17 6.84
C ALA A 304 4.29 9.03 5.62
N SER A 305 4.73 9.61 4.50
CA SER A 305 4.17 9.34 3.17
C SER A 305 5.26 9.25 2.11
N SER A 306 4.90 8.72 0.93
CA SER A 306 5.84 8.65 -0.18
C SER A 306 6.15 10.03 -0.77
N ILE A 307 7.29 10.14 -1.47
CA ILE A 307 7.65 11.40 -2.19
C ILE A 307 6.65 11.76 -3.29
N VAL A 308 5.82 10.84 -3.75
CA VAL A 308 4.81 11.09 -4.78
C VAL A 308 3.40 11.31 -4.21
N SER A 309 3.17 10.96 -2.95
CA SER A 309 1.90 11.21 -2.25
C SER A 309 1.63 12.69 -2.02
N GLY A 310 0.37 13.03 -1.79
CA GLY A 310 -0.08 14.39 -1.48
C GLY A 310 0.44 14.95 -0.16
N THR A 311 0.28 16.25 0.05
CA THR A 311 0.85 16.97 1.21
C THR A 311 -0.17 17.37 2.27
N LEU A 312 -1.45 17.00 2.13
CA LEU A 312 -2.49 17.34 3.09
C LEU A 312 -2.19 16.77 4.49
N LEU A 313 -1.78 15.50 4.58
CA LEU A 313 -1.36 14.91 5.86
C LEU A 313 -0.16 15.66 6.48
N HIS A 314 0.79 16.12 5.66
CA HIS A 314 1.93 16.88 6.18
C HIS A 314 1.50 18.19 6.81
N ALA A 315 0.59 18.94 6.16
CA ALA A 315 0.04 20.18 6.69
C ALA A 315 -0.70 19.93 8.02
N ALA A 316 -1.54 18.90 8.06
CA ALA A 316 -2.30 18.52 9.25
C ALA A 316 -1.40 18.06 10.41
N ALA A 317 -0.35 17.28 10.11
CA ALA A 317 0.60 16.80 11.11
C ALA A 317 1.42 17.93 11.75
N LEU A 318 1.91 18.87 10.95
CA LEU A 318 2.63 20.04 11.46
C LEU A 318 1.79 20.88 12.41
N ARG A 319 0.50 21.09 12.10
CA ARG A 319 -0.44 21.79 13.00
C ARG A 319 -0.63 21.07 14.33
N ARG A 320 -0.58 19.74 14.32
CA ARG A 320 -0.71 18.85 15.50
C ARG A 320 0.60 18.65 16.25
N GLY A 321 1.67 19.33 15.83
CA GLY A 321 2.99 19.22 16.46
C GLY A 321 3.70 17.91 16.18
N ALA A 322 3.27 17.14 15.18
CA ALA A 322 3.91 15.90 14.74
C ALA A 322 5.00 16.16 13.70
N ASP A 323 5.93 15.23 13.58
CA ASP A 323 6.91 15.21 12.51
C ASP A 323 6.33 14.52 11.27
N ALA A 324 6.33 15.22 10.14
CA ALA A 324 5.91 14.66 8.85
C ALA A 324 7.13 14.32 8.00
N ARG A 325 7.28 13.06 7.63
CA ARG A 325 8.43 12.54 6.86
C ARG A 325 8.02 12.10 5.48
N ARG A 326 8.89 12.36 4.49
CA ARG A 326 8.77 11.82 3.15
C ARG A 326 9.84 10.79 2.90
N THR A 327 9.47 9.69 2.24
CA THR A 327 10.40 8.62 1.88
C THR A 327 10.28 8.28 0.39
N LEU A 328 11.20 7.49 -0.11
CA LEU A 328 11.03 6.85 -1.42
C LEU A 328 9.72 6.04 -1.45
N THR A 329 9.18 5.81 -2.64
CA THR A 329 7.99 4.97 -2.83
C THR A 329 8.25 3.53 -2.42
N GLY A 330 7.23 2.92 -1.81
CA GLY A 330 7.24 1.56 -1.31
C GLY A 330 7.31 1.51 0.23
N PHE A 331 6.42 0.72 0.81
CA PHE A 331 6.21 0.64 2.26
C PHE A 331 7.46 0.26 3.04
N LYS A 332 8.36 -0.51 2.43
CA LYS A 332 9.69 -0.80 2.99
C LYS A 332 10.47 0.44 3.44
N TRP A 333 10.25 1.59 2.79
CA TRP A 333 10.87 2.86 3.16
C TRP A 333 10.04 3.64 4.17
N LEU A 334 8.71 3.65 3.99
CA LEU A 334 7.79 4.38 4.87
C LEU A 334 7.90 3.93 6.33
N VAL A 335 7.96 2.62 6.56
CA VAL A 335 8.07 2.05 7.92
C VAL A 335 9.46 2.26 8.56
N ARG A 336 10.39 2.86 7.82
CA ARG A 336 11.74 3.27 8.27
C ARG A 336 11.91 4.78 8.36
N ALA A 337 10.83 5.55 8.27
CA ALA A 337 10.88 7.01 8.26
C ALA A 337 11.36 7.64 9.57
N GLY A 338 11.41 6.90 10.66
CA GLY A 338 11.82 7.34 11.99
C GLY A 338 10.87 6.85 13.08
N GLU A 339 11.28 7.06 14.33
CA GLU A 339 10.49 6.68 15.51
C GLU A 339 10.17 7.92 16.38
N PRO A 340 9.07 7.92 17.10
CA PRO A 340 7.98 6.93 17.10
C PRO A 340 7.06 7.07 15.88
N LEU A 341 7.13 6.12 14.96
CA LEU A 341 6.21 6.08 13.82
C LEU A 341 4.82 5.68 14.32
N VAL A 342 3.82 6.52 14.05
CA VAL A 342 2.42 6.27 14.46
C VAL A 342 1.50 5.97 13.28
N TYR A 343 1.87 6.45 12.08
CA TYR A 343 1.10 6.22 10.87
C TYR A 343 1.97 6.38 9.62
N ALA A 344 1.69 5.59 8.59
CA ALA A 344 2.28 5.77 7.26
C ALA A 344 1.28 5.43 6.17
N TYR A 345 1.38 6.12 5.02
CA TYR A 345 0.57 5.80 3.85
C TYR A 345 1.31 6.04 2.54
N GLU A 346 0.88 5.36 1.50
CA GLU A 346 1.18 5.69 0.10
C GLU A 346 -0.13 5.90 -0.69
N GLU A 347 -0.09 6.78 -1.68
CA GLU A 347 -1.23 7.18 -2.51
C GLU A 347 -1.90 6.00 -3.23
N ALA A 348 -1.17 4.89 -3.40
CA ALA A 348 -1.67 3.65 -3.97
C ALA A 348 -2.44 2.80 -2.93
N LEU A 349 -3.29 3.41 -2.11
CA LEU A 349 -4.21 2.79 -1.14
C LEU A 349 -3.54 2.00 0.00
N GLY A 350 -2.25 2.20 0.23
CA GLY A 350 -1.53 1.52 1.30
C GLY A 350 -1.54 2.32 2.60
N HIS A 351 -1.93 1.70 3.71
CA HIS A 351 -1.99 2.33 5.03
C HIS A 351 -1.38 1.43 6.10
N CYS A 352 -0.63 2.01 7.03
CA CYS A 352 -0.09 1.36 8.21
C CYS A 352 -0.58 2.14 9.45
N VAL A 353 -1.61 1.63 10.11
CA VAL A 353 -2.26 2.29 11.25
C VAL A 353 -1.76 1.76 12.61
N ASP A 354 -1.02 0.67 12.60
CA ASP A 354 -0.37 0.08 13.76
C ASP A 354 1.06 -0.39 13.44
N PRO A 355 2.03 0.53 13.29
CA PRO A 355 3.42 0.17 12.97
C PRO A 355 4.09 -0.71 14.04
N ALA A 356 3.54 -0.74 15.25
CA ALA A 356 4.03 -1.62 16.32
C ALA A 356 3.72 -3.10 16.05
N ALA A 357 2.65 -3.39 15.33
CA ALA A 357 2.20 -4.74 14.99
C ALA A 357 2.61 -5.16 13.57
N VAL A 358 2.32 -4.33 12.58
CA VAL A 358 2.59 -4.63 11.16
C VAL A 358 3.46 -3.52 10.57
N ARG A 359 4.68 -3.87 10.13
CA ARG A 359 5.63 -2.96 9.47
C ARG A 359 5.49 -3.04 7.94
N ASP A 360 4.26 -2.96 7.49
CA ASP A 360 3.85 -2.91 6.07
C ASP A 360 2.45 -2.29 5.98
N LYS A 361 1.88 -2.27 4.79
CA LYS A 361 0.48 -1.97 4.55
C LYS A 361 -0.42 -2.99 5.24
N ASP A 362 -1.49 -2.52 5.84
CA ASP A 362 -2.48 -3.35 6.49
C ASP A 362 -3.89 -2.84 6.17
N GLY A 363 -4.49 -3.41 5.13
CA GLY A 363 -5.81 -2.99 4.67
C GLY A 363 -6.94 -3.33 5.64
N ILE A 364 -6.78 -4.38 6.44
CA ILE A 364 -7.81 -4.80 7.40
C ILE A 364 -7.86 -3.85 8.60
N SER A 365 -6.72 -3.54 9.21
CA SER A 365 -6.70 -2.56 10.30
C SER A 365 -7.03 -1.15 9.81
N ALA A 366 -6.71 -0.81 8.55
CA ALA A 366 -7.13 0.45 7.92
C ALA A 366 -8.65 0.51 7.72
N ALA A 367 -9.31 -0.60 7.33
CA ALA A 367 -10.77 -0.68 7.22
C ALA A 367 -11.46 -0.45 8.58
N VAL A 368 -10.92 -1.04 9.65
CA VAL A 368 -11.42 -0.82 11.01
C VAL A 368 -11.23 0.64 11.45
N ALA A 369 -10.06 1.23 11.17
CA ALA A 369 -9.80 2.65 11.44
C ALA A 369 -10.77 3.57 10.67
N ALA A 370 -11.03 3.26 9.39
CA ALA A 370 -12.00 3.99 8.57
C ALA A 370 -13.43 3.90 9.13
N ALA A 371 -13.81 2.72 9.66
CA ALA A 371 -15.11 2.53 10.29
C ALA A 371 -15.24 3.38 11.59
N PHE A 372 -14.23 3.42 12.45
CA PHE A 372 -14.25 4.29 13.64
C PHE A 372 -14.31 5.77 13.25
N LEU A 373 -13.50 6.18 12.29
CA LEU A 373 -13.54 7.55 11.79
C LEU A 373 -14.92 7.89 11.21
N ALA A 374 -15.48 7.06 10.33
CA ALA A 374 -16.80 7.28 9.75
C ALA A 374 -17.88 7.36 10.83
N SER A 375 -17.86 6.44 11.82
CA SER A 375 -18.81 6.42 12.91
C SER A 375 -18.78 7.69 13.76
N SER A 376 -17.60 8.33 13.90
CA SER A 376 -17.46 9.59 14.64
C SER A 376 -18.10 10.79 13.91
N TRP A 377 -18.34 10.66 12.61
CA TRP A 377 -18.95 11.68 11.75
C TRP A 377 -20.41 11.39 11.40
N ILE A 378 -21.02 10.31 11.90
CA ILE A 378 -22.44 10.04 11.75
C ILE A 378 -23.26 11.21 12.34
N GLY A 379 -24.25 11.67 11.55
CA GLY A 379 -25.06 12.85 11.89
C GLY A 379 -24.34 14.20 11.73
N ARG A 380 -23.10 14.21 11.23
CA ARG A 380 -22.28 15.40 10.99
C ARG A 380 -21.90 15.56 9.50
N GLY A 381 -22.53 14.80 8.62
CA GLY A 381 -22.28 14.81 7.18
C GLY A 381 -21.27 13.77 6.69
N GLY A 382 -20.93 12.77 7.52
CA GLY A 382 -20.08 11.64 7.15
C GLY A 382 -18.63 12.03 6.82
N LEU A 383 -17.93 11.13 6.12
CA LEU A 383 -16.53 11.35 5.75
C LEU A 383 -16.33 12.48 4.73
N ALA A 384 -17.35 12.80 3.91
CA ALA A 384 -17.28 13.96 3.02
C ALA A 384 -17.13 15.26 3.82
N ALA A 385 -17.90 15.42 4.90
CA ALA A 385 -17.76 16.56 5.79
C ALA A 385 -16.45 16.54 6.59
N ALA A 386 -15.97 15.35 6.98
CA ALA A 386 -14.66 15.19 7.62
C ALA A 386 -13.52 15.71 6.72
N LEU A 387 -13.54 15.32 5.44
CA LEU A 387 -12.56 15.79 4.46
C LEU A 387 -12.67 17.29 4.22
N GLY A 388 -13.90 17.82 4.12
CA GLY A 388 -14.15 19.25 4.01
C GLY A 388 -13.60 20.03 5.20
N ALA A 389 -13.78 19.53 6.42
CA ALA A 389 -13.22 20.14 7.64
C ALA A 389 -11.68 20.12 7.63
N LEU A 390 -11.09 19.01 7.19
CA LEU A 390 -9.63 18.88 7.06
C LEU A 390 -9.05 19.88 6.05
N HIS A 391 -9.73 20.08 4.91
CA HIS A 391 -9.37 21.10 3.93
C HIS A 391 -9.57 22.53 4.46
N ALA A 392 -10.65 22.78 5.17
CA ALA A 392 -10.88 24.11 5.77
C ALA A 392 -9.77 24.48 6.77
N GLU A 393 -9.27 23.51 7.52
CA GLU A 393 -8.20 23.70 8.50
C GLU A 393 -6.83 23.90 7.86
N ASN A 394 -6.52 23.17 6.78
CA ASN A 394 -5.15 23.02 6.26
C ASN A 394 -4.95 23.61 4.84
N GLY A 395 -5.98 24.19 4.25
CA GLY A 395 -6.04 24.55 2.84
C GLY A 395 -6.54 23.37 1.97
N VAL A 396 -7.05 23.68 0.81
CA VAL A 396 -7.50 22.67 -0.16
C VAL A 396 -6.28 22.07 -0.84
N HIS A 397 -6.22 20.75 -0.88
CA HIS A 397 -5.22 19.97 -1.61
C HIS A 397 -5.94 19.05 -2.58
N VAL A 398 -5.59 19.13 -3.86
CA VAL A 398 -6.12 18.27 -4.92
C VAL A 398 -4.96 17.50 -5.54
N THR A 399 -5.11 16.19 -5.68
CA THR A 399 -4.11 15.32 -6.31
C THR A 399 -4.74 14.56 -7.47
N ALA A 400 -4.00 14.40 -8.55
CA ALA A 400 -4.38 13.55 -9.68
C ALA A 400 -3.14 12.91 -10.31
N PRO A 401 -3.19 11.61 -10.67
CA PRO A 401 -2.17 10.97 -11.45
C PRO A 401 -2.44 11.11 -12.94
N ARG A 402 -1.37 11.15 -13.74
CA ARG A 402 -1.42 10.89 -15.19
C ARG A 402 -0.43 9.80 -15.54
N SER A 403 -0.88 8.73 -16.17
CA SER A 403 -0.04 7.61 -16.57
C SER A 403 0.02 7.51 -18.09
N LEU A 404 1.23 7.42 -18.62
CA LEU A 404 1.48 7.20 -20.04
C LEU A 404 2.07 5.81 -20.21
N ARG A 405 1.40 4.96 -20.96
CA ARG A 405 1.96 3.69 -21.42
C ARG A 405 2.62 3.92 -22.76
N LEU A 406 3.90 3.65 -22.86
CA LEU A 406 4.69 3.87 -24.05
C LEU A 406 5.25 2.53 -24.53
N ASP A 407 5.06 2.24 -25.82
CA ASP A 407 5.52 0.97 -26.41
C ASP A 407 7.05 0.89 -26.48
N ASP A 408 7.70 2.06 -26.63
CA ASP A 408 9.16 2.17 -26.66
C ASP A 408 9.70 2.78 -25.36
N PRO A 409 10.43 2.01 -24.54
CA PRO A 409 11.10 2.53 -23.34
C PRO A 409 12.06 3.69 -23.59
N SER A 410 12.59 3.84 -24.82
CA SER A 410 13.45 4.98 -25.16
C SER A 410 12.73 6.31 -25.17
N GLU A 411 11.42 6.34 -25.43
CA GLU A 411 10.59 7.55 -25.32
C GLU A 411 10.49 8.01 -23.86
N ILE A 412 10.37 7.09 -22.90
CA ILE A 412 10.39 7.42 -21.47
C ILE A 412 11.71 8.10 -21.09
N ALA A 413 12.82 7.51 -21.52
CA ALA A 413 14.16 8.08 -21.27
C ALA A 413 14.32 9.47 -21.89
N ALA A 414 13.80 9.67 -23.10
CA ALA A 414 13.83 10.98 -23.79
C ALA A 414 13.00 12.04 -23.07
N ILE A 415 11.77 11.70 -22.63
CA ILE A 415 10.92 12.61 -21.86
C ILE A 415 11.61 12.99 -20.54
N MET A 416 12.15 12.02 -19.80
CA MET A 416 12.84 12.27 -18.54
C MET A 416 14.10 13.12 -18.73
N ALA A 417 14.87 12.90 -19.81
CA ALA A 417 16.01 13.73 -20.17
C ALA A 417 15.58 15.17 -20.51
N GLY A 418 14.49 15.34 -21.25
CA GLY A 418 13.90 16.65 -21.55
C GLY A 418 13.50 17.41 -20.29
N LEU A 419 12.80 16.75 -19.34
CA LEU A 419 12.41 17.35 -18.05
C LEU A 419 13.63 17.79 -17.21
N ARG A 420 14.78 17.13 -17.36
CA ARG A 420 16.04 17.48 -16.67
C ARG A 420 16.76 18.64 -17.32
N THR A 421 16.88 18.63 -18.65
CA THR A 421 17.74 19.57 -19.39
C THR A 421 17.00 20.83 -19.86
N ALA A 422 15.71 20.73 -20.13
CA ALA A 422 14.87 21.81 -20.61
C ALA A 422 13.43 21.68 -20.04
N PRO A 423 13.28 21.80 -18.70
CA PRO A 423 11.97 21.73 -18.08
C PRO A 423 11.06 22.85 -18.61
N PRO A 424 9.71 22.66 -18.60
CA PRO A 424 8.79 23.73 -18.96
C PRO A 424 9.01 24.95 -18.06
N ALA A 425 8.96 26.14 -18.63
CA ALA A 425 9.10 27.38 -17.86
C ALA A 425 7.85 27.65 -16.99
N ALA A 426 6.69 27.19 -17.44
CA ALA A 426 5.42 27.28 -16.73
C ALA A 426 4.52 26.09 -17.09
N LEU A 427 3.54 25.79 -16.26
CA LEU A 427 2.45 24.85 -16.49
C LEU A 427 1.13 25.54 -16.13
N ALA A 428 0.18 25.54 -17.03
CA ALA A 428 -1.10 26.27 -16.90
C ALA A 428 -0.91 27.71 -16.36
N GLY A 429 0.10 28.41 -16.87
CA GLY A 429 0.46 29.76 -16.47
C GLY A 429 1.16 29.88 -15.09
N ILE A 430 1.46 28.78 -14.41
CA ILE A 430 2.20 28.78 -13.14
C ILE A 430 3.69 28.61 -13.47
N PRO A 431 4.58 29.59 -13.18
CA PRO A 431 6.00 29.43 -13.34
C PRO A 431 6.53 28.25 -12.51
N VAL A 432 7.37 27.39 -13.10
CA VAL A 432 7.89 26.19 -12.40
C VAL A 432 9.41 26.16 -12.37
N THR A 433 9.93 25.49 -11.34
CA THR A 433 11.33 25.08 -11.22
C THR A 433 11.41 23.56 -11.13
N ALA A 434 12.48 22.98 -11.69
CA ALA A 434 12.71 21.55 -11.69
C ALA A 434 13.79 21.17 -10.68
N ALA A 435 13.60 20.01 -10.01
CA ALA A 435 14.59 19.37 -9.18
C ALA A 435 14.77 17.91 -9.62
N ASP A 436 15.99 17.51 -9.96
CA ASP A 436 16.31 16.12 -10.31
C ASP A 436 16.62 15.32 -9.04
N TYR A 437 15.81 14.30 -8.79
CA TYR A 437 15.98 13.41 -7.65
C TYR A 437 17.13 12.40 -7.85
N ALA A 438 17.64 12.23 -9.06
CA ALA A 438 18.86 11.44 -9.30
C ALA A 438 20.12 12.09 -8.68
N GLU A 439 20.09 13.40 -8.44
CA GLU A 439 21.21 14.16 -7.86
C GLU A 439 21.11 14.34 -6.33
N ARG A 440 20.03 13.87 -5.69
CA ARG A 440 19.83 14.04 -4.24
C ARG A 440 20.82 13.22 -3.42
N THR A 441 21.21 13.79 -2.26
CA THR A 441 22.16 13.18 -1.31
C THR A 441 21.54 12.90 0.07
N ASP A 442 20.27 13.24 0.27
CA ASP A 442 19.55 13.15 1.56
C ASP A 442 18.76 11.84 1.77
N GLY A 443 19.11 10.78 1.03
CA GLY A 443 18.44 9.47 1.12
C GLY A 443 17.19 9.35 0.23
N LEU A 444 16.79 10.41 -0.47
CA LEU A 444 15.65 10.41 -1.41
C LEU A 444 16.06 10.25 -2.88
N ARG A 445 17.28 9.76 -3.11
CA ARG A 445 17.79 9.56 -4.47
C ARG A 445 16.98 8.52 -5.22
N THR A 446 16.40 8.92 -6.36
CA THR A 446 15.65 8.02 -7.26
C THR A 446 15.63 8.61 -8.68
N ASP A 447 15.28 7.80 -9.67
CA ASP A 447 14.99 8.31 -11.02
C ASP A 447 13.62 9.03 -11.00
N GLY A 448 13.67 10.35 -10.91
CA GLY A 448 12.48 11.20 -10.84
C GLY A 448 12.83 12.68 -10.98
N VAL A 449 11.88 13.46 -11.50
CA VAL A 449 11.97 14.92 -11.60
C VAL A 449 10.75 15.53 -10.92
N GLU A 450 10.98 16.45 -10.00
CA GLU A 450 9.94 17.23 -9.35
C GLU A 450 9.89 18.63 -9.96
N LEU A 451 8.69 19.03 -10.41
CA LEU A 451 8.40 20.40 -10.85
C LEU A 451 7.56 21.08 -9.76
N THR A 452 8.00 22.24 -9.31
CA THR A 452 7.29 23.01 -8.27
C THR A 452 7.09 24.45 -8.72
N GLY A 453 5.94 25.02 -8.36
CA GLY A 453 5.60 26.39 -8.68
C GLY A 453 4.65 27.02 -7.65
N ARG A 454 4.54 28.33 -7.67
CA ARG A 454 3.62 29.06 -6.80
C ARG A 454 3.10 30.32 -7.50
N ARG A 455 1.79 30.57 -7.38
CA ARG A 455 1.14 31.82 -7.83
C ARG A 455 1.12 32.85 -6.68
N PRO A 456 1.00 34.15 -7.02
CA PRO A 456 0.88 35.21 -6.02
C PRO A 456 -0.33 35.09 -5.09
N ASP A 457 -1.42 34.46 -5.56
CA ASP A 457 -2.66 34.20 -4.79
C ASP A 457 -2.53 33.02 -3.82
N GLY A 458 -1.35 32.40 -3.73
CA GLY A 458 -1.05 31.32 -2.79
C GLY A 458 -1.23 29.92 -3.36
N VAL A 459 -1.76 29.77 -4.58
CA VAL A 459 -1.83 28.45 -5.24
C VAL A 459 -0.41 27.89 -5.41
N ALA A 460 -0.17 26.70 -4.88
CA ALA A 460 1.09 25.99 -5.02
C ALA A 460 0.91 24.72 -5.87
N LEU A 461 1.80 24.57 -6.84
CA LEU A 461 1.87 23.43 -7.77
C LEU A 461 3.04 22.53 -7.41
N ARG A 462 2.81 21.24 -7.50
CA ARG A 462 3.81 20.20 -7.46
C ARG A 462 3.45 19.10 -8.47
N VAL A 463 4.39 18.72 -9.31
CA VAL A 463 4.29 17.54 -10.18
C VAL A 463 5.54 16.71 -9.98
N PHE A 464 5.38 15.40 -9.75
CA PHE A 464 6.49 14.46 -9.70
C PHE A 464 6.40 13.50 -10.89
N ALA A 465 7.40 13.51 -11.76
CA ALA A 465 7.53 12.63 -12.91
C ALA A 465 8.50 11.49 -12.60
N ARG A 466 8.08 10.24 -12.83
CA ARG A 466 8.97 9.07 -12.67
C ARG A 466 8.61 7.92 -13.61
N PRO A 467 9.61 7.17 -14.11
CA PRO A 467 9.34 5.91 -14.79
C PRO A 467 8.86 4.84 -13.80
N SER A 468 8.01 3.92 -14.27
CA SER A 468 7.68 2.71 -13.52
C SER A 468 8.88 1.76 -13.52
N GLY A 469 9.17 1.15 -12.36
CA GLY A 469 10.24 0.16 -12.26
C GLY A 469 9.89 -1.23 -12.82
N THR A 470 8.61 -1.50 -13.14
CA THR A 470 8.11 -2.83 -13.49
C THR A 470 7.35 -2.88 -14.81
N GLU A 471 6.96 -1.75 -15.36
CA GLU A 471 6.14 -1.64 -16.58
C GLU A 471 6.68 -0.51 -17.47
N PRO A 472 6.47 -0.54 -18.79
CA PRO A 472 6.84 0.53 -19.71
C PRO A 472 5.86 1.71 -19.56
N LYS A 473 5.86 2.33 -18.39
CA LYS A 473 4.98 3.45 -18.02
C LYS A 473 5.77 4.62 -17.46
N LEU A 474 5.41 5.83 -17.86
CA LEU A 474 5.79 7.08 -17.20
C LEU A 474 4.60 7.58 -16.38
N LYS A 475 4.83 7.88 -15.11
CA LYS A 475 3.78 8.41 -14.22
C LYS A 475 4.10 9.84 -13.81
N TYR A 476 3.10 10.69 -13.92
CA TYR A 476 3.07 12.01 -13.32
C TYR A 476 2.11 12.00 -12.13
N TYR A 477 2.56 12.56 -11.02
CA TYR A 477 1.77 12.75 -9.80
C TYR A 477 1.61 14.25 -9.60
N GLY A 478 0.45 14.76 -9.99
CA GLY A 478 0.13 16.17 -9.91
C GLY A 478 -0.55 16.52 -8.59
N GLN A 479 -0.23 17.69 -8.05
CA GLN A 479 -0.90 18.27 -6.89
C GLN A 479 -1.00 19.78 -7.05
N LEU A 480 -2.16 20.32 -6.69
CA LEU A 480 -2.35 21.73 -6.39
C LEU A 480 -2.83 21.89 -4.95
N SER A 481 -2.40 22.97 -4.31
CA SER A 481 -2.92 23.36 -3.01
C SER A 481 -3.12 24.88 -2.94
N ALA A 482 -4.16 25.29 -2.20
CA ALA A 482 -4.46 26.72 -1.98
C ALA A 482 -5.05 26.95 -0.59
N PRO A 483 -4.81 28.11 0.04
CA PRO A 483 -5.53 28.51 1.25
C PRO A 483 -7.02 28.73 0.95
N VAL A 484 -7.87 28.47 1.94
CA VAL A 484 -9.29 28.86 1.91
C VAL A 484 -9.39 30.24 2.55
N ALA A 485 -9.37 31.30 1.69
CA ALA A 485 -9.45 32.67 2.20
C ALA A 485 -10.92 33.10 2.43
N ASP A 486 -11.66 33.37 1.33
CA ASP A 486 -13.03 33.88 1.40
C ASP A 486 -14.03 32.99 0.61
N GLY A 487 -13.58 31.84 0.12
CA GLY A 487 -14.40 30.89 -0.65
C GLY A 487 -14.85 29.69 0.17
N SER A 488 -15.85 28.97 -0.33
CA SER A 488 -16.15 27.65 0.20
C SER A 488 -15.07 26.66 -0.21
N VAL A 489 -14.79 25.66 0.63
CA VAL A 489 -13.87 24.56 0.31
C VAL A 489 -14.24 23.90 -1.03
N SER A 490 -15.53 23.70 -1.29
CA SER A 490 -16.00 23.07 -2.54
C SER A 490 -15.70 23.91 -3.78
N THR A 491 -15.82 25.23 -3.71
CA THR A 491 -15.49 26.13 -4.82
C THR A 491 -14.00 26.07 -5.13
N VAL A 492 -13.15 26.24 -4.11
CA VAL A 492 -11.69 26.17 -4.28
C VAL A 492 -11.26 24.79 -4.77
N HIS A 493 -11.86 23.72 -4.27
CA HIS A 493 -11.59 22.37 -4.73
C HIS A 493 -11.91 22.17 -6.21
N HIS A 494 -13.07 22.66 -6.65
CA HIS A 494 -13.48 22.56 -8.06
C HIS A 494 -12.52 23.34 -8.98
N GLU A 495 -12.18 24.59 -8.61
CA GLU A 495 -11.23 25.42 -9.37
C GLU A 495 -9.85 24.78 -9.47
N LEU A 496 -9.33 24.23 -8.35
CA LEU A 496 -8.04 23.55 -8.34
C LEU A 496 -8.08 22.25 -9.15
N SER A 497 -9.19 21.51 -9.15
CA SER A 497 -9.34 20.29 -9.94
C SER A 497 -9.24 20.58 -11.43
N GLN A 498 -9.97 21.60 -11.91
CA GLN A 498 -9.90 22.03 -13.31
C GLN A 498 -8.49 22.50 -13.69
N LEU A 499 -7.87 23.33 -12.84
CA LEU A 499 -6.51 23.82 -13.10
C LEU A 499 -5.48 22.68 -13.09
N LEU A 500 -5.67 21.64 -12.26
CA LEU A 500 -4.79 20.48 -12.24
C LEU A 500 -4.91 19.65 -13.52
N ASP A 501 -6.11 19.52 -14.07
CA ASP A 501 -6.33 18.86 -15.37
C ASP A 501 -5.58 19.60 -16.48
N ASP A 502 -5.63 20.95 -16.50
CA ASP A 502 -4.90 21.77 -17.45
C ASP A 502 -3.37 21.59 -17.28
N VAL A 503 -2.87 21.59 -16.05
CA VAL A 503 -1.45 21.33 -15.74
C VAL A 503 -1.01 19.97 -16.27
N LEU A 504 -1.80 18.94 -16.01
CA LEU A 504 -1.45 17.57 -16.42
C LEU A 504 -1.51 17.43 -17.95
N ALA A 505 -2.41 18.14 -18.63
CA ALA A 505 -2.51 18.12 -20.09
C ALA A 505 -1.30 18.76 -20.79
N GLU A 506 -0.66 19.77 -20.18
CA GLU A 506 0.54 20.41 -20.71
C GLU A 506 1.84 19.62 -20.52
N LEU A 507 1.83 18.56 -19.70
CA LEU A 507 3.02 17.74 -19.48
C LEU A 507 3.39 16.93 -20.73
N PRO A 508 4.70 16.69 -20.97
CA PRO A 508 5.17 15.92 -22.11
C PRO A 508 4.47 14.56 -22.21
N ALA A 509 4.01 14.23 -23.41
CA ALA A 509 3.45 12.94 -23.79
C ALA A 509 4.30 12.32 -24.90
N GLY A 510 4.32 10.98 -24.99
CA GLY A 510 4.97 10.28 -26.10
C GLY A 510 4.20 10.46 -27.42
N SER A 511 4.88 10.18 -28.52
CA SER A 511 4.32 10.36 -29.88
C SER A 511 3.20 9.37 -30.23
N ARG A 512 3.05 8.26 -29.49
CA ARG A 512 2.07 7.16 -29.70
C ARG A 512 1.61 6.51 -28.41
N GLY A 513 1.63 7.21 -27.27
CA GLY A 513 1.26 6.62 -25.99
C GLY A 513 -0.26 6.55 -25.79
N GLU A 514 -0.75 5.44 -25.24
CA GLU A 514 -2.11 5.34 -24.72
C GLU A 514 -2.17 6.05 -23.36
N GLU A 515 -3.01 7.10 -23.27
CA GLU A 515 -3.22 7.83 -22.03
C GLU A 515 -4.23 7.06 -21.16
N ILE A 516 -3.80 6.61 -20.00
CA ILE A 516 -4.69 6.03 -19.00
C ILE A 516 -5.07 7.16 -18.04
N ARG A 517 -6.26 7.76 -18.24
CA ARG A 517 -6.87 8.67 -17.27
C ARG A 517 -7.63 7.85 -16.23
N ARG A 518 -7.36 8.10 -14.98
CA ARG A 518 -8.07 7.49 -13.83
C ARG A 518 -9.15 8.41 -13.30
#